data_d16b96b2febeb8e108ef8760de94e2d6
#
_entry.id   d16b96b2febeb8e108ef8760de94e2d6
#
_cell.length_a   1.000
_cell.length_b   1.000
_cell.length_c   1.000
_cell.angle_alpha   90.00
_cell.angle_beta   90.00
_cell.angle_gamma   90.00
#
_symmetry.space_group_name_H-M   'P 1'
#
loop_
_entity.id
_entity.type
_entity.pdbx_description
1 polymer ?
#
loop_
_entity_poly.entity_id
_entity_poly.type
_entity_poly.pdbx_seq_one_letter_code
_entity_poly.pdbx_strand_id
1 'polypeptide(L)'
;DRLGRGEDIEPLREEGPTEIRESIQAFNRMHTRLDRFVQDRTRMLAAISHDLRTPITSLRLRTEFLADGEDKERIQQTLQQMEQMLAATLSFAREEGQQEATRELDLVSLLVSLCDDYADTGQPVTCLAEGKEVYACRANTLRRVLQNLIGNAIKYAGSAEVSLERRKAELLIRVCDNGPGIDPARLEDVFKPFVRLDEARNT
;
A
#
# COMPACT_ATOMS: atom_id res chain seq x y z
N ASP A 1 -3.55 10.22 21.28
CA ASP A 1 -3.20 8.79 21.11
C ASP A 1 -2.20 8.58 19.97
N ARG A 2 -1.02 9.26 20.07
CA ARG A 2 0.02 9.24 19.03
C ARG A 2 0.70 7.86 18.96
N LEU A 3 0.85 7.20 20.10
CA LEU A 3 1.44 5.86 20.21
C LEU A 3 0.62 4.81 19.43
N GLY A 4 -0.70 4.88 19.51
CA GLY A 4 -1.60 3.95 18.80
C GLY A 4 -1.65 4.18 17.29
N ARG A 5 -1.09 5.31 16.79
CA ARG A 5 -1.00 5.63 15.35
C ARG A 5 0.36 5.32 14.74
N GLY A 6 1.27 4.69 15.51
CA GLY A 6 2.64 4.42 15.05
C GLY A 6 3.43 5.69 14.74
N GLU A 7 3.12 6.83 15.40
CA GLU A 7 3.91 8.06 15.25
C GLU A 7 5.19 7.95 16.07
N ASP A 8 6.30 8.49 15.53
CA ASP A 8 7.57 8.54 16.25
C ASP A 8 7.42 9.40 17.51
N ILE A 9 7.61 8.79 18.62
CA ILE A 9 7.54 9.48 19.91
C ILE A 9 8.99 9.60 20.39
N GLU A 10 9.47 10.84 20.47
CA GLU A 10 10.72 11.09 21.18
C GLU A 10 10.64 10.44 22.57
N PRO A 11 11.72 9.81 23.04
CA PRO A 11 11.74 9.24 24.37
C PRO A 11 11.27 10.27 25.40
N LEU A 12 10.39 9.85 26.28
CA LEU A 12 9.90 10.73 27.36
C LEU A 12 11.09 11.16 28.22
N ARG A 13 11.15 12.44 28.58
CA ARG A 13 12.20 12.98 29.45
C ARG A 13 12.10 12.37 30.83
N GLU A 14 13.21 11.88 31.33
CA GLU A 14 13.33 11.22 32.64
C GLU A 14 13.39 12.27 33.77
N GLU A 15 12.33 13.04 33.96
CA GLU A 15 12.25 14.12 34.94
C GLU A 15 11.17 13.78 36.01
N GLY A 16 11.33 14.31 37.21
CA GLY A 16 10.38 14.15 38.32
C GLY A 16 10.85 13.24 39.46
N PRO A 17 9.95 12.90 40.39
CA PRO A 17 10.23 11.97 41.51
C PRO A 17 10.73 10.60 41.03
N THR A 18 11.39 9.85 41.90
CA THR A 18 12.04 8.59 41.56
C THR A 18 11.09 7.58 40.93
N GLU A 19 9.88 7.44 41.48
CA GLU A 19 8.85 6.51 41.01
C GLU A 19 8.39 6.85 39.60
N ILE A 20 8.27 8.16 39.30
CA ILE A 20 7.88 8.64 37.95
C ILE A 20 9.02 8.38 36.96
N ARG A 21 10.27 8.67 37.34
CA ARG A 21 11.44 8.38 36.49
C ARG A 21 11.57 6.88 36.14
N GLU A 22 11.38 6.01 37.14
CA GLU A 22 11.42 4.56 36.92
C GLU A 22 10.31 4.12 35.94
N SER A 23 9.12 4.67 36.09
CA SER A 23 7.98 4.42 35.16
C SER A 23 8.28 4.89 33.74
N ILE A 24 8.84 6.11 33.59
CA ILE A 24 9.27 6.63 32.29
C ILE A 24 10.36 5.78 31.65
N GLN A 25 11.35 5.36 32.44
CA GLN A 25 12.41 4.46 31.95
C GLN A 25 11.86 3.11 31.50
N ALA A 26 10.95 2.52 32.25
CA ALA A 26 10.29 1.27 31.87
C ALA A 26 9.51 1.43 30.57
N PHE A 27 8.77 2.54 30.43
CA PHE A 27 8.05 2.89 29.21
C PHE A 27 8.99 3.06 28.01
N ASN A 28 10.06 3.86 28.13
CA ASN A 28 11.02 4.09 27.06
C ASN A 28 11.70 2.78 26.64
N ARG A 29 12.07 1.91 27.59
CA ARG A 29 12.63 0.58 27.30
C ARG A 29 11.63 -0.30 26.55
N MET A 30 10.37 -0.29 26.95
CA MET A 30 9.31 -1.05 26.28
C MET A 30 9.11 -0.53 24.83
N HIS A 31 9.04 0.77 24.65
CA HIS A 31 8.90 1.41 23.33
C HIS A 31 10.05 1.03 22.40
N THR A 32 11.30 1.21 22.86
CA THR A 32 12.50 0.81 22.08
C THR A 32 12.48 -0.68 21.70
N ARG A 33 11.99 -1.54 22.60
CA ARG A 33 11.91 -2.99 22.34
C ARG A 33 10.85 -3.31 21.30
N LEU A 34 9.71 -2.62 21.34
CA LEU A 34 8.63 -2.77 20.37
C LEU A 34 9.09 -2.31 18.97
N ASP A 35 9.75 -1.16 18.88
CA ASP A 35 10.28 -0.64 17.62
C ASP A 35 11.29 -1.60 16.98
N ARG A 36 12.21 -2.13 17.79
CA ARG A 36 13.15 -3.15 17.30
C ARG A 36 12.45 -4.40 16.81
N PHE A 37 11.44 -4.88 17.54
CA PHE A 37 10.67 -6.05 17.14
C PHE A 37 9.96 -5.84 15.80
N VAL A 38 9.32 -4.68 15.59
CA VAL A 38 8.68 -4.32 14.32
C VAL A 38 9.70 -4.23 13.19
N GLN A 39 10.85 -3.57 13.43
CA GLN A 39 11.91 -3.46 12.42
C GLN A 39 12.52 -4.82 12.05
N ASP A 40 12.76 -5.69 13.03
CA ASP A 40 13.33 -7.03 12.78
C ASP A 40 12.34 -7.90 12.00
N ARG A 41 11.03 -7.83 12.32
CA ARG A 41 9.98 -8.50 11.57
C ARG A 41 9.93 -8.02 10.12
N THR A 42 10.03 -6.70 9.90
CA THR A 42 10.04 -6.11 8.56
C THR A 42 11.26 -6.55 7.75
N ARG A 43 12.45 -6.56 8.37
CA ARG A 43 13.70 -7.06 7.73
C ARG A 43 13.59 -8.54 7.37
N MET A 44 13.06 -9.36 8.28
CA MET A 44 12.86 -10.80 8.04
C MET A 44 11.92 -11.04 6.85
N LEU A 45 10.79 -10.34 6.80
CA LEU A 45 9.84 -10.46 5.69
C LEU A 45 10.45 -9.97 4.36
N ALA A 46 11.28 -8.92 4.40
CA ALA A 46 12.02 -8.46 3.22
C ALA A 46 13.02 -9.52 2.71
N ALA A 47 13.76 -10.16 3.62
CA ALA A 47 14.69 -11.24 3.26
C ALA A 47 13.94 -12.44 2.66
N ILE A 48 12.88 -12.92 3.31
CA ILE A 48 12.06 -14.03 2.81
C ILE A 48 11.51 -13.73 1.42
N SER A 49 11.01 -12.51 1.20
CA SER A 49 10.44 -12.16 -0.11
C SER A 49 11.52 -12.05 -1.19
N HIS A 50 12.73 -11.59 -0.84
CA HIS A 50 13.86 -11.62 -1.77
C HIS A 50 14.19 -13.07 -2.16
N ASP A 51 14.29 -13.96 -1.18
CA ASP A 51 14.66 -15.36 -1.41
C ASP A 51 13.57 -16.13 -2.17
N LEU A 52 12.29 -15.77 -1.99
CA LEU A 52 11.19 -16.35 -2.76
C LEU A 52 11.12 -15.81 -4.21
N ARG A 53 11.57 -14.59 -4.46
CA ARG A 53 11.58 -14.03 -5.83
C ARG A 53 12.50 -14.80 -6.75
N THR A 54 13.64 -15.29 -6.26
CA THR A 54 14.60 -16.05 -7.04
C THR A 54 14.00 -17.35 -7.66
N PRO A 55 13.38 -18.26 -6.86
CA PRO A 55 12.76 -19.45 -7.42
C PRO A 55 11.57 -19.13 -8.33
N ILE A 56 10.75 -18.10 -8.03
CA ILE A 56 9.65 -17.68 -8.89
C ILE A 56 10.17 -17.23 -10.26
N THR A 57 11.21 -16.40 -10.28
CA THR A 57 11.85 -15.97 -11.53
C THR A 57 12.44 -17.16 -12.31
N SER A 58 13.06 -18.11 -11.60
CA SER A 58 13.56 -19.35 -12.23
C SER A 58 12.44 -20.19 -12.84
N LEU A 59 11.31 -20.34 -12.13
CA LEU A 59 10.14 -21.03 -12.65
C LEU A 59 9.56 -20.31 -13.88
N ARG A 60 9.47 -18.98 -13.84
CA ARG A 60 9.00 -18.17 -14.97
C ARG A 60 9.89 -18.38 -16.21
N LEU A 61 11.20 -18.35 -16.05
CA LEU A 61 12.12 -18.63 -17.15
C LEU A 61 11.96 -20.05 -17.72
N ARG A 62 11.68 -21.03 -16.86
CA ARG A 62 11.44 -22.42 -17.31
C ARG A 62 10.12 -22.54 -18.06
N THR A 63 9.09 -21.79 -17.71
CA THR A 63 7.82 -21.82 -18.46
C THR A 63 7.93 -21.25 -19.86
N GLU A 64 8.93 -20.39 -20.15
CA GLU A 64 9.17 -19.91 -21.51
C GLU A 64 9.56 -21.03 -22.47
N PHE A 65 10.18 -22.11 -21.97
CA PHE A 65 10.58 -23.27 -22.77
C PHE A 65 9.47 -24.31 -22.95
N LEU A 66 8.32 -24.12 -22.32
CA LEU A 66 7.15 -24.99 -22.53
C LEU A 66 6.49 -24.64 -23.87
N ALA A 67 5.88 -25.65 -24.50
CA ALA A 67 5.05 -25.42 -25.68
C ALA A 67 3.88 -24.48 -25.31
N ASP A 68 3.48 -23.64 -26.25
CA ASP A 68 2.35 -22.75 -26.06
C ASP A 68 1.06 -23.55 -25.87
N GLY A 69 0.28 -23.19 -24.86
CA GLY A 69 -0.95 -23.89 -24.50
C GLY A 69 -1.53 -23.40 -23.17
N GLU A 70 -2.72 -23.86 -22.84
CA GLU A 70 -3.45 -23.47 -21.64
C GLU A 70 -2.65 -23.69 -20.34
N ASP A 71 -1.87 -24.75 -20.26
CA ASP A 71 -1.08 -25.05 -19.04
C ASP A 71 0.04 -24.02 -18.84
N LYS A 72 0.72 -23.60 -19.93
CA LYS A 72 1.72 -22.53 -19.87
C LYS A 72 1.11 -21.23 -19.35
N GLU A 73 -0.02 -20.82 -19.91
CA GLU A 73 -0.72 -19.61 -19.50
C GLU A 73 -1.16 -19.66 -18.03
N ARG A 74 -1.71 -20.79 -17.58
CA ARG A 74 -2.11 -21.02 -16.19
C ARG A 74 -0.93 -20.93 -15.21
N ILE A 75 0.22 -21.53 -15.58
CA ILE A 75 1.44 -21.47 -14.76
C ILE A 75 1.94 -20.02 -14.68
N GLN A 76 2.02 -19.30 -15.81
CA GLN A 76 2.43 -17.90 -15.83
C GLN A 76 1.51 -17.02 -14.97
N GLN A 77 0.20 -17.17 -15.06
CA GLN A 77 -0.77 -16.48 -14.22
C GLN A 77 -0.56 -16.76 -12.73
N THR A 78 -0.30 -18.03 -12.39
CA THR A 78 -0.05 -18.43 -11.00
C THR A 78 1.24 -17.79 -10.46
N LEU A 79 2.32 -17.79 -11.25
CA LEU A 79 3.58 -17.16 -10.88
C LEU A 79 3.42 -15.64 -10.69
N GLN A 80 2.66 -14.99 -11.57
CA GLN A 80 2.34 -13.56 -11.44
C GLN A 80 1.54 -13.26 -10.17
N GLN A 81 0.57 -14.13 -9.83
CA GLN A 81 -0.17 -14.00 -8.57
C GLN A 81 0.75 -14.14 -7.35
N MET A 82 1.71 -15.09 -7.38
CA MET A 82 2.68 -15.24 -6.29
C MET A 82 3.58 -14.00 -6.14
N GLU A 83 4.06 -13.42 -7.24
CA GLU A 83 4.81 -12.15 -7.22
C GLU A 83 4.00 -11.01 -6.60
N GLN A 84 2.73 -10.88 -6.98
CA GLN A 84 1.82 -9.87 -6.42
C GLN A 84 1.57 -10.07 -4.92
N MET A 85 1.37 -11.31 -4.47
CA MET A 85 1.20 -11.62 -3.04
C MET A 85 2.44 -11.26 -2.22
N LEU A 86 3.64 -11.59 -2.74
CA LEU A 86 4.90 -11.24 -2.09
C LEU A 86 5.09 -9.72 -1.98
N ALA A 87 4.80 -9.00 -3.07
CA ALA A 87 4.87 -7.54 -3.07
C ALA A 87 3.89 -6.91 -2.07
N ALA A 88 2.65 -7.40 -2.01
CA ALA A 88 1.64 -6.94 -1.07
C ALA A 88 2.04 -7.22 0.39
N THR A 89 2.56 -8.41 0.68
CA THR A 89 3.04 -8.79 2.02
C THR A 89 4.18 -7.91 2.48
N LEU A 90 5.16 -7.65 1.60
CA LEU A 90 6.29 -6.76 1.89
C LEU A 90 5.83 -5.31 2.10
N SER A 91 4.92 -4.83 1.28
CA SER A 91 4.35 -3.48 1.42
C SER A 91 3.71 -3.32 2.78
N PHE A 92 2.83 -4.26 3.15
CA PHE A 92 2.16 -4.26 4.45
C PHE A 92 3.17 -4.26 5.62
N ALA A 93 4.19 -5.11 5.57
CA ALA A 93 5.19 -5.20 6.63
C ALA A 93 6.06 -3.94 6.76
N ARG A 94 6.36 -3.27 5.65
CA ARG A 94 7.12 -2.01 5.64
C ARG A 94 6.33 -0.83 6.18
N GLU A 95 5.02 -0.85 6.03
CA GLU A 95 4.11 0.20 6.51
C GLU A 95 4.11 0.31 8.03
N GLU A 96 4.22 -0.82 8.73
CA GLU A 96 4.31 -0.87 10.19
C GLU A 96 5.66 -0.32 10.73
N GLY A 97 6.71 -0.24 9.90
CA GLY A 97 8.07 0.09 10.34
C GLY A 97 8.70 1.34 9.74
N GLN A 98 8.10 1.99 8.76
CA GLN A 98 8.67 3.20 8.14
C GLN A 98 7.81 4.42 8.42
N GLN A 99 8.38 5.34 9.17
CA GLN A 99 7.81 6.65 9.41
C GLN A 99 8.24 7.60 8.30
N GLU A 100 7.35 7.81 7.33
CA GLU A 100 7.55 8.84 6.33
C GLU A 100 7.27 10.22 6.93
N ALA A 101 8.23 11.13 6.80
CA ALA A 101 8.04 12.51 7.24
C ALA A 101 6.92 13.19 6.43
N THR A 102 6.07 13.92 7.13
CA THR A 102 5.07 14.79 6.51
C THR A 102 5.79 15.95 5.81
N ARG A 103 5.47 16.19 4.55
CA ARG A 103 6.01 17.30 3.75
C ARG A 103 4.91 17.94 2.91
N GLU A 104 5.12 19.19 2.55
CA GLU A 104 4.23 19.86 1.60
C GLU A 104 4.35 19.20 0.22
N LEU A 105 3.22 18.89 -0.36
CA LEU A 105 3.10 18.24 -1.66
C LEU A 105 2.00 18.91 -2.47
N ASP A 106 2.26 19.21 -3.73
CA ASP A 106 1.23 19.58 -4.68
C ASP A 106 0.45 18.33 -5.13
N LEU A 107 -0.78 18.21 -4.63
CA LEU A 107 -1.63 17.04 -4.87
C LEU A 107 -2.05 16.94 -6.35
N VAL A 108 -2.27 18.09 -7.02
CA VAL A 108 -2.64 18.09 -8.44
C VAL A 108 -1.50 17.50 -9.27
N SER A 109 -0.26 17.97 -9.05
CA SER A 109 0.92 17.42 -9.73
C SER A 109 1.11 15.92 -9.48
N LEU A 110 0.84 15.45 -8.25
CA LEU A 110 0.90 14.03 -7.93
C LEU A 110 -0.15 13.22 -8.72
N LEU A 111 -1.41 13.70 -8.74
CA LEU A 111 -2.51 13.00 -9.41
C LEU A 111 -2.31 12.95 -10.92
N VAL A 112 -1.92 14.07 -11.54
CA VAL A 112 -1.62 14.14 -12.97
C VAL A 112 -0.48 13.16 -13.31
N SER A 113 0.65 13.21 -12.59
CA SER A 113 1.77 12.29 -12.82
C SER A 113 1.36 10.82 -12.72
N LEU A 114 0.50 10.46 -11.73
CA LEU A 114 0.02 9.09 -11.59
C LEU A 114 -0.88 8.66 -12.75
N CYS A 115 -1.79 9.53 -13.18
CA CYS A 115 -2.68 9.24 -14.31
C CYS A 115 -1.90 9.11 -15.62
N ASP A 116 -0.88 9.97 -15.84
CA ASP A 116 -0.02 9.91 -17.01
C ASP A 116 0.79 8.59 -17.03
N ASP A 117 1.34 8.16 -15.89
CA ASP A 117 2.06 6.87 -15.76
C ASP A 117 1.17 5.69 -16.22
N TYR A 118 -0.14 5.70 -15.91
CA TYR A 118 -1.07 4.67 -16.37
C TYR A 118 -1.44 4.85 -17.84
N ALA A 119 -1.68 6.07 -18.30
CA ALA A 119 -2.02 6.38 -19.70
C ALA A 119 -0.89 5.97 -20.66
N ASP A 120 0.38 6.19 -20.28
CA ASP A 120 1.56 5.79 -21.04
C ASP A 120 1.67 4.26 -21.23
N THR A 121 1.08 3.50 -20.31
CA THR A 121 0.97 2.03 -20.44
C THR A 121 -0.28 1.57 -21.19
N GLY A 122 -1.04 2.51 -21.78
CA GLY A 122 -2.28 2.23 -22.52
C GLY A 122 -3.50 1.93 -21.64
N GLN A 123 -3.44 2.26 -20.35
CA GLN A 123 -4.56 2.07 -19.43
C GLN A 123 -5.50 3.29 -19.48
N PRO A 124 -6.82 3.10 -19.58
CA PRO A 124 -7.79 4.21 -19.69
C PRO A 124 -8.01 4.87 -18.31
N VAL A 125 -7.18 5.84 -17.99
CA VAL A 125 -7.26 6.64 -16.76
C VAL A 125 -7.42 8.11 -17.14
N THR A 126 -8.40 8.78 -16.54
CA THR A 126 -8.67 10.22 -16.76
C THR A 126 -8.42 10.99 -15.47
N CYS A 127 -7.68 12.10 -15.55
CA CYS A 127 -7.47 13.00 -14.43
C CYS A 127 -8.30 14.29 -14.62
N LEU A 128 -9.17 14.59 -13.66
CA LEU A 128 -9.99 15.82 -13.64
C LEU A 128 -9.49 16.85 -12.61
N ALA A 129 -8.25 16.68 -12.11
CA ALA A 129 -7.65 17.62 -11.18
C ALA A 129 -6.96 18.76 -11.93
N GLU A 130 -7.32 20.01 -11.59
CA GLU A 130 -6.75 21.21 -12.19
C GLU A 130 -6.24 22.20 -11.15
N GLY A 131 -5.31 23.06 -11.56
CA GLY A 131 -4.77 24.11 -10.71
C GLY A 131 -3.57 23.66 -9.87
N LYS A 132 -3.49 24.14 -8.62
CA LYS A 132 -2.44 23.81 -7.67
C LYS A 132 -3.05 23.69 -6.27
N GLU A 133 -2.82 22.56 -5.61
CA GLU A 133 -3.29 22.29 -4.26
C GLU A 133 -2.17 21.71 -3.41
N VAL A 134 -1.62 22.54 -2.53
CA VAL A 134 -0.53 22.14 -1.62
C VAL A 134 -1.11 21.64 -0.31
N TYR A 135 -0.71 20.44 0.10
CA TYR A 135 -1.14 19.81 1.34
C TYR A 135 0.02 19.10 2.03
N ALA A 136 0.09 19.24 3.35
CA ALA A 136 1.09 18.56 4.16
C ALA A 136 0.70 17.09 4.40
N CYS A 137 1.39 16.16 3.75
CA CYS A 137 1.09 14.74 3.84
C CYS A 137 2.33 13.86 3.69
N ARG A 138 2.16 12.56 3.89
CA ARG A 138 3.17 11.53 3.62
C ARG A 138 3.06 11.16 2.13
N ALA A 139 3.94 11.73 1.31
CA ALA A 139 3.84 11.69 -0.15
C ALA A 139 3.87 10.27 -0.74
N ASN A 140 4.78 9.40 -0.25
CA ASN A 140 4.90 8.03 -0.76
C ASN A 140 3.72 7.16 -0.28
N THR A 141 3.25 7.36 0.95
CA THR A 141 2.07 6.69 1.49
C THR A 141 0.83 7.07 0.66
N LEU A 142 0.63 8.36 0.39
CA LEU A 142 -0.50 8.82 -0.42
C LEU A 142 -0.41 8.30 -1.86
N ARG A 143 0.77 8.38 -2.50
CA ARG A 143 0.99 7.83 -3.85
C ARG A 143 0.57 6.37 -3.91
N ARG A 144 0.96 5.56 -2.93
CA ARG A 144 0.64 4.13 -2.90
C ARG A 144 -0.86 3.85 -2.70
N VAL A 145 -1.53 4.62 -1.83
CA VAL A 145 -2.99 4.51 -1.67
C VAL A 145 -3.68 4.77 -3.01
N LEU A 146 -3.27 5.82 -3.71
CA LEU A 146 -3.83 6.17 -5.02
C LEU A 146 -3.54 5.10 -6.08
N GLN A 147 -2.30 4.59 -6.14
CA GLN A 147 -1.95 3.49 -7.04
C GLN A 147 -2.78 2.23 -6.78
N ASN A 148 -3.05 1.88 -5.53
CA ASN A 148 -3.91 0.76 -5.17
C ASN A 148 -5.36 0.99 -5.64
N LEU A 149 -5.90 2.19 -5.43
CA LEU A 149 -7.27 2.51 -5.84
C LEU A 149 -7.41 2.53 -7.36
N ILE A 150 -6.52 3.22 -8.08
CA ILE A 150 -6.51 3.28 -9.54
C ILE A 150 -6.29 1.88 -10.12
N GLY A 151 -5.33 1.12 -9.59
CA GLY A 151 -5.08 -0.24 -10.04
C GLY A 151 -6.28 -1.17 -9.83
N ASN A 152 -7.03 -1.02 -8.74
CA ASN A 152 -8.27 -1.76 -8.52
C ASN A 152 -9.35 -1.35 -9.54
N ALA A 153 -9.56 -0.05 -9.78
CA ALA A 153 -10.50 0.45 -10.76
C ALA A 153 -10.22 -0.11 -12.16
N ILE A 154 -8.95 -0.06 -12.60
CA ILE A 154 -8.54 -0.64 -13.88
C ILE A 154 -8.78 -2.15 -13.92
N LYS A 155 -8.40 -2.86 -12.86
CA LYS A 155 -8.52 -4.32 -12.80
C LYS A 155 -9.98 -4.81 -12.87
N TYR A 156 -10.91 -4.13 -12.20
CA TYR A 156 -12.28 -4.58 -12.06
C TYR A 156 -13.28 -3.89 -12.99
N ALA A 157 -12.96 -2.68 -13.45
CA ALA A 157 -13.81 -1.90 -14.33
C ALA A 157 -13.19 -1.56 -15.70
N GLY A 158 -11.89 -1.80 -15.88
CA GLY A 158 -11.17 -1.50 -17.12
C GLY A 158 -10.80 -0.02 -17.29
N SER A 159 -11.28 0.88 -16.42
CA SER A 159 -10.99 2.32 -16.47
C SER A 159 -11.11 2.96 -15.11
N ALA A 160 -10.49 4.15 -14.95
CA ALA A 160 -10.59 4.95 -13.74
C ALA A 160 -10.71 6.44 -14.07
N GLU A 161 -11.50 7.16 -13.28
CA GLU A 161 -11.57 8.62 -13.27
C GLU A 161 -11.10 9.14 -11.92
N VAL A 162 -10.08 10.01 -11.91
CA VAL A 162 -9.49 10.58 -10.71
C VAL A 162 -9.78 12.06 -10.63
N SER A 163 -10.34 12.52 -9.52
CA SER A 163 -10.67 13.94 -9.31
C SER A 163 -10.23 14.43 -7.94
N LEU A 164 -9.98 15.73 -7.84
CA LEU A 164 -9.67 16.45 -6.62
C LEU A 164 -10.64 17.60 -6.44
N GLU A 165 -11.29 17.66 -5.29
CA GLU A 165 -12.26 18.70 -4.96
C GLU A 165 -11.92 19.31 -3.60
N ARG A 166 -11.83 20.65 -3.54
CA ARG A 166 -11.72 21.36 -2.26
C ARG A 166 -13.11 21.62 -1.69
N ARG A 167 -13.36 21.13 -0.48
CA ARG A 167 -14.60 21.34 0.29
C ARG A 167 -14.29 22.04 1.59
N LYS A 168 -14.51 23.35 1.66
CA LYS A 168 -14.25 24.17 2.87
C LYS A 168 -12.84 23.93 3.43
N ALA A 169 -12.74 23.12 4.48
CA ALA A 169 -11.48 22.79 5.16
C ALA A 169 -10.90 21.42 4.78
N GLU A 170 -11.54 20.68 3.86
CA GLU A 170 -11.17 19.34 3.47
C GLU A 170 -10.80 19.29 1.99
N LEU A 171 -9.86 18.40 1.64
CA LEU A 171 -9.56 18.01 0.26
C LEU A 171 -10.09 16.60 0.05
N LEU A 172 -10.92 16.43 -0.95
CA LEU A 172 -11.51 15.17 -1.31
C LEU A 172 -10.91 14.67 -2.63
N ILE A 173 -10.16 13.57 -2.56
CA ILE A 173 -9.68 12.83 -3.73
C ILE A 173 -10.68 11.71 -3.99
N ARG A 174 -11.16 11.60 -5.22
CA ARG A 174 -12.02 10.50 -5.65
C ARG A 174 -11.35 9.71 -6.75
N VAL A 175 -11.51 8.40 -6.67
CA VAL A 175 -11.20 7.47 -7.75
C VAL A 175 -12.52 6.76 -8.06
N CYS A 176 -13.06 7.02 -9.23
CA CYS A 176 -14.35 6.46 -9.68
C CYS A 176 -14.10 5.42 -10.75
N ASP A 177 -14.86 4.35 -10.72
CA ASP A 177 -14.90 3.30 -11.73
C ASP A 177 -16.35 2.93 -12.07
N ASN A 178 -16.54 2.23 -13.19
CA ASN A 178 -17.84 1.72 -13.65
C ASN A 178 -17.91 0.19 -13.50
N GLY A 179 -17.23 -0.36 -12.52
CA GLY A 179 -17.19 -1.79 -12.25
C GLY A 179 -18.45 -2.33 -11.59
N PRO A 180 -18.45 -3.62 -11.22
CA PRO A 180 -19.62 -4.29 -10.64
C PRO A 180 -19.97 -3.79 -9.23
N GLY A 181 -19.13 -2.95 -8.64
CA GLY A 181 -19.27 -2.49 -7.26
C GLY A 181 -18.93 -3.57 -6.22
N ILE A 182 -19.11 -3.21 -4.95
CA ILE A 182 -18.86 -4.09 -3.80
C ILE A 182 -20.16 -4.19 -3.00
N ASP A 183 -20.54 -5.42 -2.64
CA ASP A 183 -21.69 -5.65 -1.77
C ASP A 183 -21.52 -4.85 -0.46
N PRO A 184 -22.51 -4.01 -0.07
CA PRO A 184 -22.46 -3.24 1.15
C PRO A 184 -22.11 -4.07 2.41
N ALA A 185 -22.54 -5.33 2.46
CA ALA A 185 -22.24 -6.24 3.58
C ALA A 185 -20.76 -6.63 3.65
N ARG A 186 -20.00 -6.46 2.56
CA ARG A 186 -18.57 -6.81 2.45
C ARG A 186 -17.64 -5.61 2.41
N LEU A 187 -18.15 -4.39 2.51
CA LEU A 187 -17.34 -3.17 2.45
C LEU A 187 -16.28 -3.09 3.56
N GLU A 188 -16.56 -3.61 4.76
CA GLU A 188 -15.57 -3.66 5.84
C GLU A 188 -14.49 -4.72 5.58
N ASP A 189 -14.81 -5.77 4.86
CA ASP A 189 -13.87 -6.87 4.60
C ASP A 189 -12.78 -6.46 3.61
N VAL A 190 -13.06 -5.54 2.66
CA VAL A 190 -12.07 -5.12 1.66
C VAL A 190 -10.88 -4.35 2.25
N PHE A 191 -11.02 -3.84 3.46
CA PHE A 191 -9.94 -3.18 4.19
C PHE A 191 -9.10 -4.15 5.03
N LYS A 192 -9.53 -5.42 5.16
CA LYS A 192 -8.75 -6.42 5.89
C LYS A 192 -7.59 -6.93 5.03
N PRO A 193 -6.40 -7.10 5.60
CA PRO A 193 -5.26 -7.66 4.86
C PRO A 193 -5.60 -9.04 4.30
N PHE A 194 -5.15 -9.30 3.08
CA PHE A 194 -5.28 -10.61 2.39
C PHE A 194 -6.70 -11.05 2.03
N VAL A 195 -7.73 -10.25 2.29
CA VAL A 195 -9.09 -10.55 1.84
C VAL A 195 -9.23 -10.23 0.35
N ARG A 196 -9.74 -11.20 -0.42
CA ARG A 196 -10.12 -11.05 -1.83
C ARG A 196 -11.59 -11.43 -1.96
N LEU A 197 -12.35 -10.60 -2.68
CA LEU A 197 -13.79 -10.84 -2.87
C LEU A 197 -14.08 -11.83 -4.02
N ASP A 198 -13.06 -12.21 -4.79
CA ASP A 198 -13.14 -12.95 -6.05
C ASP A 198 -13.25 -14.49 -5.91
N GLU A 199 -13.68 -15.04 -4.76
CA GLU A 199 -13.82 -16.50 -4.60
C GLU A 199 -14.89 -17.16 -5.51
N ALA A 200 -15.62 -16.38 -6.32
CA ALA A 200 -16.74 -16.89 -7.11
C ALA A 200 -16.40 -17.26 -8.58
N ARG A 201 -15.11 -17.32 -8.99
CA ARG A 201 -14.72 -17.70 -10.37
C ARG A 201 -13.74 -18.85 -10.49
N ASN A 202 -13.62 -19.70 -9.47
CA ASN A 202 -12.93 -20.99 -9.57
C ASN A 202 -13.95 -22.14 -9.38
N THR A 203 -14.80 -22.31 -10.38
CA THR A 203 -15.48 -23.60 -10.68
C THR A 203 -15.42 -23.83 -12.16
#